data_ae6b52f044a83f5544e059bbbb7b146d
#
_entry.id   ae6b52f044a83f5544e059bbbb7b146d
#
_cell.length_a   1.000
_cell.length_b   1.000
_cell.length_c   1.000
_cell.angle_alpha   90.00
_cell.angle_beta   90.00
_cell.angle_gamma   90.00
#
_symmetry.space_group_name_H-M   'P 1'
#
loop_
_entity.id
_entity.type
_entity.pdbx_description
1 polymer ?
#
loop_
_entity_poly.entity_id
_entity_poly.type
_entity_poly.pdbx_seq_one_letter_code
_entity_poly.pdbx_strand_id
1 'polypeptide(L)'
;MTRAVMANPVETHFSRMHLPIAQDRRKQDRVLTTLPMRILGIEGKPVYYPGVCTNLSRGGVGFETSARLEVGKVIEFEFVQATDAAVRYWVRILFRNEQRYGGYYVNDDGSDIRVPN
;
A
#
# COMPACT_ATOMS: atom_id res chain seq x y z
N MET A 1 6.38 -9.52 20.21
CA MET A 1 6.47 -8.96 19.43
C MET A 1 6.09 -9.32 18.20
N THR A 2 5.63 -8.90 17.59
CA THR A 2 5.23 -9.20 16.53
C THR A 2 5.95 -8.89 15.52
N ARG A 3 6.26 -9.54 14.75
CA ARG A 3 6.95 -9.26 13.85
C ARG A 3 6.24 -8.79 12.78
N ALA A 4 6.69 -8.05 12.11
CA ALA A 4 6.09 -7.51 11.10
C ALA A 4 5.90 -8.52 10.13
N VAL A 5 4.83 -8.84 9.84
CA VAL A 5 4.61 -9.76 8.97
C VAL A 5 4.57 -9.15 7.67
N MET A 6 5.23 -9.62 6.72
CA MET A 6 5.25 -9.03 5.48
C MET A 6 4.06 -9.47 4.72
N ALA A 7 2.94 -9.33 5.17
CA ALA A 7 1.76 -9.77 4.50
C ALA A 7 1.41 -8.87 3.35
N ASN A 8 0.95 -9.38 2.27
CA ASN A 8 0.49 -8.61 1.17
C ASN A 8 -0.91 -8.10 1.52
N PRO A 9 -1.13 -6.82 1.56
CA PRO A 9 -2.43 -6.29 1.98
C PRO A 9 -3.56 -6.71 1.07
N VAL A 10 -3.27 -6.98 -0.19
CA VAL A 10 -4.29 -7.39 -1.09
C VAL A 10 -4.79 -8.76 -0.72
N GLU A 11 -3.90 -9.63 -0.39
CA GLU A 11 -4.30 -10.97 -0.03
C GLU A 11 -5.12 -10.99 1.24
N THR A 12 -4.75 -10.18 2.20
CA THR A 12 -5.49 -10.09 3.42
C THR A 12 -6.88 -9.55 3.15
N HIS A 13 -6.95 -8.55 2.28
CA HIS A 13 -8.22 -7.91 2.01
C HIS A 13 -9.11 -8.86 1.22
N PHE A 14 -8.58 -9.56 0.25
CA PHE A 14 -9.36 -10.50 -0.49
C PHE A 14 -9.90 -11.61 0.40
N SER A 15 -9.14 -12.08 1.30
CA SER A 15 -9.54 -13.09 2.19
C SER A 15 -10.76 -12.69 2.94
N ARG A 16 -10.81 -11.46 3.38
CA ARG A 16 -11.88 -11.01 4.12
C ARG A 16 -13.06 -10.75 3.28
N MET A 17 -12.95 -10.29 2.07
CA MET A 17 -14.04 -9.88 1.28
C MET A 17 -14.56 -10.95 0.33
N HIS A 18 -13.87 -11.99 0.11
CA HIS A 18 -14.30 -13.05 -0.75
C HIS A 18 -14.71 -12.54 -2.13
N LEU A 19 -13.92 -11.70 -2.69
CA LEU A 19 -14.22 -11.13 -3.95
C LEU A 19 -14.02 -12.09 -5.09
N PRO A 20 -14.88 -12.08 -6.07
CA PRO A 20 -14.74 -12.93 -7.20
C PRO A 20 -13.78 -12.40 -8.19
N ILE A 21 -12.54 -12.53 -7.97
CA ILE A 21 -11.58 -11.98 -8.83
C ILE A 21 -11.33 -12.81 -9.99
N ALA A 22 -11.87 -13.90 -10.11
CA ALA A 22 -11.51 -14.75 -11.14
C ALA A 22 -11.86 -14.27 -12.48
N GLN A 23 -12.75 -13.44 -12.60
CA GLN A 23 -13.08 -13.01 -13.80
C GLN A 23 -12.14 -12.14 -14.46
N ASP A 24 -11.44 -11.40 -13.83
CA ASP A 24 -10.60 -10.44 -14.41
C ASP A 24 -9.29 -10.94 -14.56
N ARG A 25 -8.95 -11.56 -15.59
CA ARG A 25 -7.73 -11.94 -15.71
C ARG A 25 -6.81 -10.95 -16.08
N ARG A 26 -7.03 -9.83 -16.30
CA ARG A 26 -6.13 -8.88 -16.63
C ARG A 26 -5.33 -8.62 -15.56
N LYS A 27 -4.41 -8.42 -15.36
CA LYS A 27 -3.58 -8.08 -14.33
C LYS A 27 -4.17 -7.41 -13.33
N GLN A 28 -5.25 -7.06 -13.34
CA GLN A 28 -5.68 -6.27 -12.39
C GLN A 28 -6.31 -6.95 -11.38
N ASP A 29 -5.80 -7.46 -10.45
CA ASP A 29 -6.38 -7.92 -9.25
C ASP A 29 -6.75 -6.76 -8.45
N ARG A 30 -7.28 -5.66 -8.97
CA ARG A 30 -7.50 -4.48 -8.24
C ARG A 30 -8.76 -4.51 -7.48
N VAL A 31 -8.76 -4.16 -6.23
CA VAL A 31 -9.89 -4.10 -5.36
C VAL A 31 -10.14 -2.66 -4.99
N LEU A 32 -11.34 -2.15 -5.26
CA LEU A 32 -11.68 -0.81 -4.84
C LEU A 32 -12.04 -0.85 -3.38
N THR A 33 -11.59 0.12 -2.65
CA THR A 33 -11.76 0.10 -1.22
C THR A 33 -11.72 1.51 -0.66
N THR A 34 -11.89 1.66 0.63
CA THR A 34 -11.73 2.93 1.31
C THR A 34 -11.14 2.56 2.66
N LEU A 35 -9.85 2.50 2.73
CA LEU A 35 -9.18 2.12 3.94
C LEU A 35 -8.33 3.25 4.46
N PRO A 36 -8.60 3.76 5.65
CA PRO A 36 -7.77 4.82 6.19
C PRO A 36 -6.35 4.33 6.37
N MET A 37 -5.40 5.19 6.11
CA MET A 37 -4.00 4.84 6.26
C MET A 37 -3.24 6.00 6.87
N ARG A 38 -2.05 5.73 7.38
CA ARG A 38 -1.17 6.73 7.92
C ARG A 38 0.15 6.60 7.25
N ILE A 39 0.64 7.69 6.69
CA ILE A 39 1.98 7.70 6.10
C ILE A 39 2.93 8.09 7.19
N LEU A 40 3.87 7.22 7.50
CA LEU A 40 4.75 7.38 8.63
C LEU A 40 6.19 7.69 8.27
N GLY A 41 6.55 7.57 7.03
CA GLY A 41 7.91 7.87 6.62
C GLY A 41 8.00 8.20 5.14
N ILE A 42 8.95 9.03 4.76
CA ILE A 42 9.24 9.34 3.38
C ILE A 42 10.74 9.28 3.24
N GLU A 43 11.22 8.38 2.42
CA GLU A 43 12.66 8.20 2.21
C GLU A 43 13.39 8.07 3.54
N GLY A 44 12.82 7.29 4.43
CA GLY A 44 13.44 7.04 5.71
C GLY A 44 13.27 8.12 6.76
N LYS A 45 12.63 9.24 6.42
CA LYS A 45 12.44 10.28 7.39
C LYS A 45 11.08 10.22 7.98
N PRO A 46 10.95 10.29 9.29
CA PRO A 46 9.64 10.17 9.94
C PRO A 46 8.72 11.33 9.60
N VAL A 47 7.51 11.03 9.24
CA VAL A 47 6.48 12.03 9.00
C VAL A 47 5.17 11.48 9.51
N TYR A 48 4.13 12.26 9.45
CA TYR A 48 2.83 11.74 9.80
C TYR A 48 1.80 12.45 8.93
N TYR A 49 1.20 11.71 7.99
CA TYR A 49 0.15 12.26 7.17
C TYR A 49 -0.96 11.25 7.03
N PRO A 50 -2.20 11.67 7.19
CA PRO A 50 -3.30 10.75 6.98
C PRO A 50 -3.56 10.56 5.50
N GLY A 51 -4.14 9.48 5.13
CA GLY A 51 -4.52 9.21 3.76
C GLY A 51 -5.60 8.16 3.72
N VAL A 52 -6.06 7.88 2.51
CA VAL A 52 -7.09 6.88 2.31
C VAL A 52 -6.67 6.03 1.13
N CYS A 53 -6.60 4.74 1.36
CA CYS A 53 -6.30 3.81 0.29
C CYS A 53 -7.57 3.60 -0.49
N THR A 54 -7.51 3.78 -1.80
CA THR A 54 -8.70 3.68 -2.62
C THR A 54 -8.71 2.43 -3.49
N ASN A 55 -7.59 1.80 -3.67
CA ASN A 55 -7.57 0.52 -4.35
C ASN A 55 -6.32 -0.27 -4.00
N LEU A 56 -6.41 -1.56 -4.10
CA LEU A 56 -5.30 -2.45 -3.79
C LEU A 56 -5.14 -3.46 -4.91
N SER A 57 -3.92 -3.84 -5.16
CA SER A 57 -3.63 -4.94 -6.07
C SER A 57 -2.46 -5.70 -5.50
N ARG A 58 -2.09 -6.83 -6.07
CA ARG A 58 -0.98 -7.58 -5.52
C ARG A 58 0.31 -6.85 -5.63
N GLY A 59 0.47 -6.00 -6.58
CA GLY A 59 1.72 -5.29 -6.77
C GLY A 59 1.75 -3.89 -6.24
N GLY A 60 0.63 -3.33 -5.88
CA GLY A 60 0.66 -1.93 -5.50
C GLY A 60 -0.61 -1.41 -4.87
N VAL A 61 -0.66 -0.11 -4.70
CA VAL A 61 -1.71 0.54 -3.96
C VAL A 61 -1.99 1.89 -4.58
N GLY A 62 -3.26 2.28 -4.61
CA GLY A 62 -3.65 3.62 -4.98
C GLY A 62 -4.21 4.29 -3.74
N PHE A 63 -3.92 5.56 -3.55
CA PHE A 63 -4.36 6.24 -2.34
C PHE A 63 -4.50 7.74 -2.57
N GLU A 64 -5.13 8.39 -1.63
CA GLU A 64 -5.30 9.84 -1.69
C GLU A 64 -4.78 10.43 -0.41
N THR A 65 -4.14 11.56 -0.48
CA THR A 65 -3.66 12.26 0.70
C THR A 65 -3.48 13.72 0.35
N SER A 66 -3.62 14.60 1.31
CA SER A 66 -3.38 16.01 1.07
C SER A 66 -1.90 16.31 1.16
N ALA A 67 -1.09 15.40 1.61
CA ALA A 67 0.35 15.63 1.67
C ALA A 67 0.88 15.68 0.25
N ARG A 68 1.93 16.47 0.05
CA ARG A 68 2.50 16.55 -1.25
C ARG A 68 3.64 15.58 -1.32
N LEU A 69 3.49 14.53 -2.10
CA LEU A 69 4.52 13.51 -2.22
C LEU A 69 5.06 13.55 -3.63
N GLU A 70 6.29 13.11 -3.78
CA GLU A 70 6.93 13.16 -5.09
C GLU A 70 7.06 11.78 -5.71
N VAL A 71 6.89 11.71 -7.01
CA VAL A 71 7.05 10.46 -7.74
C VAL A 71 8.49 10.00 -7.58
N GLY A 72 8.66 8.72 -7.40
CA GLY A 72 9.97 8.11 -7.23
C GLY A 72 10.39 7.93 -5.79
N LYS A 73 9.70 8.58 -4.86
CA LYS A 73 10.08 8.45 -3.46
C LYS A 73 9.41 7.24 -2.84
N VAL A 74 10.02 6.72 -1.79
CA VAL A 74 9.48 5.58 -1.09
C VAL A 74 8.81 6.07 0.19
N ILE A 75 7.57 5.67 0.39
CA ILE A 75 6.86 6.00 1.62
C ILE A 75 6.66 4.76 2.43
N GLU A 76 6.56 4.94 3.72
CA GLU A 76 6.27 3.88 4.65
C GLU A 76 4.90 4.19 5.23
N PHE A 77 4.02 3.24 5.27
CA PHE A 77 2.67 3.51 5.79
C PHE A 77 2.09 2.29 6.48
N GLU A 78 1.01 2.50 7.18
CA GLU A 78 0.25 1.44 7.80
C GLU A 78 -1.22 1.72 7.59
N PHE A 79 -2.07 0.70 7.65
CA PHE A 79 -3.49 0.91 7.60
C PHE A 79 -3.99 1.13 9.03
N VAL A 80 -4.97 2.00 9.18
CA VAL A 80 -5.55 2.24 10.47
C VAL A 80 -6.52 1.10 10.74
N GLN A 81 -6.19 0.27 11.69
CA GLN A 81 -7.02 -0.84 11.97
C GLN A 81 -7.31 -0.94 13.41
N ALA A 82 -8.32 -1.67 13.75
CA ALA A 82 -8.68 -1.80 15.12
C ALA A 82 -7.86 -2.83 15.84
N THR A 83 -7.05 -3.55 15.16
CA THR A 83 -6.28 -4.57 15.83
C THR A 83 -5.01 -4.03 16.35
N ASP A 84 -4.35 -4.79 17.19
CA ASP A 84 -3.12 -4.34 17.71
C ASP A 84 -2.01 -4.58 16.80
N ALA A 85 -2.11 -5.38 15.79
CA ALA A 85 -0.99 -5.71 14.96
C ALA A 85 -0.70 -4.60 14.03
N ALA A 86 0.50 -4.11 14.07
CA ALA A 86 0.90 -3.02 13.21
C ALA A 86 1.73 -3.61 12.10
N VAL A 87 1.27 -3.50 10.89
CA VAL A 87 2.01 -4.00 9.76
C VAL A 87 2.38 -2.80 8.90
N ARG A 88 3.66 -2.67 8.58
CA ARG A 88 4.13 -1.59 7.79
C ARG A 88 4.36 -2.02 6.38
N TYR A 89 4.11 -1.11 5.48
CA TYR A 89 4.30 -1.36 4.07
C TYR A 89 5.15 -0.26 3.48
N TRP A 90 5.91 -0.54 2.45
CA TRP A 90 6.74 0.46 1.78
C TRP A 90 6.34 0.47 0.31
N VAL A 91 6.16 1.66 -0.23
CA VAL A 91 5.69 1.84 -1.59
C VAL A 91 6.50 2.90 -2.30
N ARG A 92 6.93 2.62 -3.52
CA ARG A 92 7.60 3.65 -4.32
C ARG A 92 6.52 4.29 -5.17
N ILE A 93 6.40 5.60 -5.08
CA ILE A 93 5.36 6.33 -5.77
C ILE A 93 5.65 6.35 -7.26
N LEU A 94 4.70 5.86 -8.04
CA LEU A 94 4.85 5.75 -9.45
C LEU A 94 4.18 6.89 -10.19
N PHE A 95 3.06 7.37 -9.71
CA PHE A 95 2.39 8.48 -10.35
C PHE A 95 1.63 9.32 -9.36
N ARG A 96 1.33 10.52 -9.76
CA ARG A 96 0.59 11.43 -8.93
C ARG A 96 -0.35 12.21 -9.84
N ASN A 97 -1.59 12.42 -9.39
CA ASN A 97 -2.54 13.23 -10.10
C ASN A 97 -3.28 14.00 -9.03
N GLU A 98 -2.89 15.22 -8.78
CA GLU A 98 -3.43 16.05 -7.73
C GLU A 98 -3.21 15.37 -6.38
N GLN A 99 -4.22 14.95 -5.70
CA GLN A 99 -4.06 14.29 -4.41
C GLN A 99 -4.14 12.79 -4.52
N ARG A 100 -4.18 12.25 -5.73
CA ARG A 100 -4.22 10.84 -5.93
C ARG A 100 -2.88 10.32 -6.31
N TYR A 101 -2.49 9.25 -5.70
CA TYR A 101 -1.17 8.66 -5.89
C TYR A 101 -1.29 7.18 -6.15
N GLY A 102 -0.32 6.63 -6.80
CA GLY A 102 -0.24 5.19 -6.93
C GLY A 102 1.20 4.76 -6.91
N GLY A 103 1.44 3.56 -6.47
CA GLY A 103 2.78 3.06 -6.42
C GLY A 103 2.81 1.57 -6.25
N TYR A 104 4.01 1.02 -6.20
CA TYR A 104 4.19 -0.42 -6.08
C TYR A 104 4.96 -0.74 -4.82
N TYR A 105 4.72 -1.91 -4.25
CA TYR A 105 5.35 -2.29 -3.01
C TYR A 105 6.83 -2.55 -3.23
N VAL A 106 7.61 -2.16 -2.27
CA VAL A 106 9.05 -2.39 -2.29
C VAL A 106 9.47 -2.92 -0.93
N ASN A 107 10.70 -3.30 -0.80
CA ASN A 107 11.25 -3.73 0.48
C ASN A 107 11.48 -2.52 1.35
N ASP A 108 11.73 -2.73 2.60
CA ASP A 108 11.88 -1.63 3.55
C ASP A 108 13.11 -0.77 3.25
N ASP A 109 14.03 -1.26 2.45
CA ASP A 109 15.17 -0.44 2.07
C ASP A 109 14.93 0.21 0.71
N GLY A 110 13.76 0.06 0.14
CA GLY A 110 13.43 0.67 -1.14
C GLY A 110 13.76 -0.17 -2.35
N SER A 111 14.38 -1.32 -2.15
CA SER A 111 14.72 -2.14 -3.30
C SER A 111 13.48 -2.88 -3.79
N ASP A 112 13.51 -3.27 -5.04
CA ASP A 112 12.37 -3.94 -5.61
C ASP A 112 12.19 -5.33 -5.01
N ILE A 113 10.96 -5.72 -4.86
CA ILE A 113 10.68 -7.03 -4.32
C ILE A 113 10.87 -8.04 -5.42
N ARG A 114 11.69 -9.11 -5.11
CA ARG A 114 11.95 -10.06 -6.06
C ARG A 114 10.91 -11.09 -6.03
N VAL A 115 10.29 -11.44 -7.08
CA VAL A 115 9.25 -12.40 -7.12
C VAL A 115 9.80 -13.64 -7.78
N PRO A 116 9.88 -14.73 -7.11
CA PRO A 116 10.44 -15.91 -7.67
C PRO A 116 9.53 -16.42 -8.77
N ASN A 117 10.05 -16.93 -9.79
CA ASN A 117 9.25 -17.41 -10.85
C ASN A 117 8.99 -18.88 -10.75
#